data_270a1a97dbb8d6e1c89b82279c994953
#
_entry.id   270a1a97dbb8d6e1c89b82279c994953
#
_cell.length_a   1.000
_cell.length_b   1.000
_cell.length_c   1.000
_cell.angle_alpha   90.00
_cell.angle_beta   90.00
_cell.angle_gamma   90.00
#
_symmetry.space_group_name_H-M   'P 1'
#
loop_
_entity.id
_entity.type
_entity.pdbx_description
1 polymer ?
#
loop_
_entity_poly.entity_id
_entity_poly.type
_entity_poly.pdbx_seq_one_letter_code
_entity_poly.pdbx_strand_id
1 'polypeptide(L)'
;MKKITYLFLAVALWSCSADNDLASDSVILGGDDTTQSQEQKALNPPNPLDTYIENHFTNPYNIRMLYRFLERETTRSWVLTPTKYEKAVQFATMFNYLFMEPYVEATSSQFMKEHSFNTLILIGENAYHATRIPMRGLATNGVKIHMMNINNIRPNNIYYLNDNALHTLYHETAHTWHQSIDYPSDYKRISGTDYKSNSWSNAWSGTDYLKAGFISAYGSSNSDEDFVEMISRYIIYFNATEDCDCATTDTSLDTDGDGFDDSLYTAWKRSFTNYNNGASVNSYESARVWEEQLALANTKIRSTETYTGKEKLQQKMAVIRQYLTTNWNIDLDLLRKKIRQRYPYVAGRTLSGQAVPQKDFSDLTNN
;
A
#
# COMPACT_ATOMS: atom_id res chain seq x y z
N MET A 1 14.47 9.39 -75.27
CA MET A 1 15.13 9.61 -74.00
C MET A 1 14.14 10.35 -73.09
N LYS A 2 13.48 9.63 -72.20
CA LYS A 2 12.53 10.20 -71.25
C LYS A 2 13.24 10.36 -69.91
N LYS A 3 13.37 11.59 -69.40
CA LYS A 3 13.87 11.89 -68.07
C LYS A 3 12.77 11.66 -67.03
N ILE A 4 13.02 10.75 -66.08
CA ILE A 4 12.12 10.50 -64.95
C ILE A 4 12.67 11.35 -63.79
N THR A 5 11.88 12.34 -63.37
CA THR A 5 12.16 13.19 -62.20
C THR A 5 11.58 12.51 -60.98
N TYR A 6 12.43 12.11 -60.05
CA TYR A 6 12.03 11.59 -58.71
C TYR A 6 11.69 12.77 -57.82
N LEU A 7 10.43 12.85 -57.44
CA LEU A 7 9.93 13.77 -56.42
C LEU A 7 10.15 13.11 -55.06
N PHE A 8 11.11 13.58 -54.25
CA PHE A 8 11.26 13.16 -52.86
C PHE A 8 10.16 13.86 -52.03
N LEU A 9 9.20 13.08 -51.56
CA LEU A 9 8.22 13.50 -50.57
C LEU A 9 8.88 13.39 -49.19
N ALA A 10 9.32 14.51 -48.64
CA ALA A 10 9.77 14.57 -47.22
C ALA A 10 8.51 14.49 -46.35
N VAL A 11 8.29 13.32 -45.75
CA VAL A 11 7.32 13.16 -44.66
C VAL A 11 7.98 13.71 -43.42
N ALA A 12 7.57 14.91 -43.03
CA ALA A 12 7.90 15.44 -41.70
C ALA A 12 7.13 14.62 -40.65
N LEU A 13 7.86 13.75 -39.96
CA LEU A 13 7.37 13.12 -38.73
C LEU A 13 7.30 14.22 -37.65
N TRP A 14 6.14 14.79 -37.46
CA TRP A 14 5.84 15.51 -36.24
C TRP A 14 5.74 14.45 -35.13
N SER A 15 6.85 14.24 -34.44
CA SER A 15 6.87 13.65 -33.13
C SER A 15 6.19 14.65 -32.19
N CYS A 16 4.97 14.37 -31.80
CA CYS A 16 4.32 15.02 -30.67
C CYS A 16 5.08 14.57 -29.41
N SER A 17 6.06 15.33 -28.98
CA SER A 17 6.63 15.22 -27.64
C SER A 17 5.66 15.91 -26.69
N ALA A 18 4.62 15.19 -26.26
CA ALA A 18 3.66 15.69 -25.27
C ALA A 18 4.19 15.62 -23.82
N ASP A 19 5.44 15.18 -23.63
CA ASP A 19 5.99 14.93 -22.30
C ASP A 19 6.83 16.09 -21.71
N ASN A 20 7.11 17.15 -22.47
CA ASN A 20 7.94 18.23 -21.96
C ASN A 20 7.18 19.32 -21.17
N ASP A 21 5.86 19.40 -21.31
CA ASP A 21 5.09 20.42 -20.59
C ASP A 21 4.76 20.02 -19.15
N LEU A 22 4.76 18.72 -18.83
CA LEU A 22 4.53 18.24 -17.46
C LEU A 22 5.76 18.43 -16.55
N ALA A 23 6.97 18.41 -17.12
CA ALA A 23 8.20 18.58 -16.34
C ALA A 23 8.47 20.02 -15.95
N SER A 24 8.03 20.99 -16.75
CA SER A 24 8.18 22.42 -16.42
C SER A 24 7.17 22.88 -15.37
N ASP A 25 5.95 22.33 -15.40
CA ASP A 25 4.94 22.63 -14.41
C ASP A 25 5.23 22.00 -13.04
N SER A 26 5.92 20.85 -12.99
CA SER A 26 6.28 20.23 -11.72
C SER A 26 7.33 21.02 -10.94
N VAL A 27 8.19 21.77 -11.60
CA VAL A 27 9.17 22.67 -10.96
C VAL A 27 8.50 23.93 -10.40
N ILE A 28 7.41 24.39 -11.01
CA ILE A 28 6.62 25.52 -10.52
C ILE A 28 5.66 25.09 -9.40
N LEU A 29 5.24 23.81 -9.39
CA LEU A 29 4.35 23.24 -8.36
C LEU A 29 5.08 22.84 -7.07
N GLY A 30 6.42 22.81 -7.06
CA GLY A 30 7.23 22.85 -5.85
C GLY A 30 7.26 24.24 -5.20
N GLY A 31 6.64 25.21 -5.83
CA GLY A 31 6.35 26.52 -5.26
C GLY A 31 5.37 26.34 -4.12
N ASP A 32 5.92 26.46 -2.93
CA ASP A 32 5.32 26.80 -1.68
C ASP A 32 3.91 27.39 -1.87
N ASP A 33 2.95 26.91 -1.11
CA ASP A 33 1.64 27.55 -0.92
C ASP A 33 1.79 29.03 -0.46
N THR A 34 3.02 29.45 -0.15
CA THR A 34 3.44 30.84 0.09
C THR A 34 3.27 31.74 -1.13
N THR A 35 3.11 31.21 -2.35
CA THR A 35 2.80 32.00 -3.56
C THR A 35 1.32 32.27 -3.77
N GLN A 36 0.42 31.75 -2.94
CA GLN A 36 -0.95 32.25 -2.92
C GLN A 36 -0.90 33.74 -2.55
N SER A 37 -1.51 34.56 -3.39
CA SER A 37 -1.64 36.00 -3.08
C SER A 37 -2.29 36.17 -1.71
N GLN A 38 -1.98 37.26 -1.00
CA GLN A 38 -2.62 37.55 0.29
C GLN A 38 -4.15 37.53 0.18
N GLU A 39 -4.70 37.86 -0.98
CA GLU A 39 -6.13 37.80 -1.28
C GLU A 39 -6.64 36.34 -1.35
N GLN A 40 -5.89 35.41 -1.93
CA GLN A 40 -6.26 33.99 -1.96
C GLN A 40 -6.16 33.35 -0.55
N LYS A 41 -5.18 33.77 0.27
CA LYS A 41 -5.08 33.34 1.67
C LYS A 41 -6.22 33.95 2.51
N ALA A 42 -6.68 35.15 2.21
CA ALA A 42 -7.84 35.79 2.89
C ALA A 42 -9.17 35.10 2.51
N LEU A 43 -9.29 34.60 1.28
CA LEU A 43 -10.46 33.83 0.82
C LEU A 43 -10.53 32.41 1.38
N ASN A 44 -9.39 31.82 1.74
CA ASN A 44 -9.26 30.48 2.34
C ASN A 44 -8.31 30.53 3.54
N PRO A 45 -8.72 31.08 4.68
CA PRO A 45 -7.86 31.12 5.86
C PRO A 45 -7.51 29.68 6.30
N PRO A 46 -6.30 29.46 6.85
CA PRO A 46 -5.93 28.18 7.42
C PRO A 46 -6.96 27.72 8.47
N ASN A 47 -7.35 26.48 8.37
CA ASN A 47 -8.22 25.83 9.34
C ASN A 47 -7.39 24.88 10.24
N PRO A 48 -7.98 24.27 11.29
CA PRO A 48 -7.24 23.40 12.20
C PRO A 48 -6.54 22.22 11.50
N LEU A 49 -7.11 21.68 10.42
CA LEU A 49 -6.47 20.60 9.67
C LEU A 49 -5.24 21.07 8.89
N ASP A 50 -5.27 22.29 8.33
CA ASP A 50 -4.09 22.86 7.65
C ASP A 50 -2.92 23.00 8.63
N THR A 51 -3.19 23.50 9.84
CA THR A 51 -2.19 23.60 10.92
C THR A 51 -1.67 22.23 11.36
N TYR A 52 -2.56 21.23 11.46
CA TYR A 52 -2.18 19.85 11.77
C TYR A 52 -1.25 19.29 10.70
N ILE A 53 -1.61 19.40 9.42
CA ILE A 53 -0.79 18.93 8.28
C ILE A 53 0.58 19.60 8.29
N GLU A 54 0.62 20.93 8.51
CA GLU A 54 1.87 21.68 8.56
C GLU A 54 2.79 21.18 9.67
N ASN A 55 2.26 20.99 10.87
CA ASN A 55 3.04 20.60 12.04
C ASN A 55 3.48 19.14 12.04
N HIS A 56 2.66 18.21 11.50
CA HIS A 56 2.93 16.77 11.56
C HIS A 56 3.55 16.21 10.29
N PHE A 57 3.37 16.84 9.14
CA PHE A 57 3.82 16.28 7.86
C PHE A 57 4.71 17.26 7.09
N THR A 58 4.29 18.52 6.89
CA THR A 58 5.02 19.43 6.00
C THR A 58 6.34 19.88 6.62
N ASN A 59 6.29 20.46 7.82
CA ASN A 59 7.49 20.98 8.48
C ASN A 59 8.51 19.90 8.85
N PRO A 60 8.09 18.75 9.48
CA PRO A 60 9.06 17.74 9.88
C PRO A 60 9.56 16.86 8.72
N TYR A 61 8.74 16.59 7.69
CA TYR A 61 9.03 15.56 6.69
C TYR A 61 8.93 16.02 5.24
N ASN A 62 8.59 17.28 4.99
CA ASN A 62 8.34 17.82 3.65
C ASN A 62 7.23 17.07 2.89
N ILE A 63 6.25 16.51 3.61
CA ILE A 63 5.09 15.84 3.03
C ILE A 63 3.92 16.82 2.98
N ARG A 64 3.42 17.09 1.78
CA ARG A 64 2.21 17.89 1.55
C ARG A 64 1.00 16.97 1.46
N MET A 65 0.00 17.18 2.29
CA MET A 65 -1.28 16.47 2.18
C MET A 65 -2.33 17.41 1.60
N LEU A 66 -2.81 17.09 0.39
CA LEU A 66 -3.77 17.89 -0.36
C LEU A 66 -5.15 17.24 -0.25
N TYR A 67 -6.04 17.80 0.55
CA TYR A 67 -7.41 17.31 0.74
C TYR A 67 -8.47 18.19 0.07
N ARG A 68 -8.14 19.45 -0.25
CA ARG A 68 -8.98 20.31 -1.09
C ARG A 68 -8.78 19.90 -2.54
N PHE A 69 -9.88 19.77 -3.26
CA PHE A 69 -9.84 19.31 -4.64
C PHE A 69 -9.10 20.33 -5.52
N LEU A 70 -8.07 19.88 -6.23
CA LEU A 70 -7.31 20.67 -7.17
C LEU A 70 -7.31 19.95 -8.53
N GLU A 71 -8.01 20.52 -9.53
CA GLU A 71 -8.11 19.92 -10.86
C GLU A 71 -6.73 19.65 -11.51
N ARG A 72 -5.78 20.53 -11.28
CA ARG A 72 -4.41 20.42 -11.81
C ARG A 72 -3.63 19.22 -11.25
N GLU A 73 -4.01 18.71 -10.08
CA GLU A 73 -3.36 17.58 -9.42
C GLU A 73 -3.99 16.23 -9.79
N THR A 74 -5.02 16.25 -10.63
CA THR A 74 -5.76 15.07 -11.04
C THR A 74 -5.83 14.99 -12.58
N THR A 75 -6.01 13.77 -13.10
CA THR A 75 -6.21 13.61 -14.54
C THR A 75 -7.63 14.05 -14.95
N ARG A 76 -7.76 14.73 -16.08
CA ARG A 76 -9.06 15.11 -16.68
C ARG A 76 -9.85 13.91 -17.20
N SER A 77 -9.23 12.72 -17.24
CA SER A 77 -9.89 11.50 -17.70
C SER A 77 -10.90 10.93 -16.71
N TRP A 78 -10.90 11.42 -15.46
CA TRP A 78 -11.75 10.88 -14.39
C TRP A 78 -12.63 11.97 -13.79
N VAL A 79 -13.87 11.61 -13.52
CA VAL A 79 -14.76 12.43 -12.70
C VAL A 79 -14.49 12.06 -11.24
N LEU A 80 -13.89 13.00 -10.49
CA LEU A 80 -13.47 12.77 -9.11
C LEU A 80 -14.30 13.61 -8.15
N THR A 81 -14.56 13.05 -6.98
CA THR A 81 -15.32 13.69 -5.91
C THR A 81 -14.37 14.30 -4.87
N PRO A 82 -14.59 15.54 -4.43
CA PRO A 82 -13.81 16.14 -3.34
C PRO A 82 -13.91 15.34 -2.03
N THR A 83 -12.82 15.36 -1.27
CA THR A 83 -12.81 14.79 0.08
C THR A 83 -13.57 15.71 1.04
N LYS A 84 -14.45 15.16 1.87
CA LYS A 84 -15.13 15.89 2.95
C LYS A 84 -14.15 16.23 4.04
N TYR A 85 -14.29 17.41 4.64
CA TYR A 85 -13.39 17.92 5.67
C TYR A 85 -13.21 16.96 6.84
N GLU A 86 -14.31 16.48 7.43
CA GLU A 86 -14.27 15.53 8.55
C GLU A 86 -13.58 14.19 8.19
N LYS A 87 -13.67 13.79 6.92
CA LYS A 87 -13.00 12.58 6.42
C LYS A 87 -11.50 12.81 6.18
N ALA A 88 -11.15 14.01 5.74
CA ALA A 88 -9.75 14.41 5.66
C ALA A 88 -9.09 14.48 7.04
N VAL A 89 -9.78 14.98 8.06
CA VAL A 89 -9.32 14.95 9.47
C VAL A 89 -9.07 13.50 9.92
N GLN A 90 -10.08 12.64 9.76
CA GLN A 90 -9.96 11.21 10.13
C GLN A 90 -8.81 10.51 9.41
N PHE A 91 -8.62 10.81 8.13
CA PHE A 91 -7.51 10.23 7.38
C PHE A 91 -6.16 10.77 7.85
N ALA A 92 -6.02 12.08 8.07
CA ALA A 92 -4.75 12.69 8.47
C ALA A 92 -4.27 12.16 9.83
N THR A 93 -5.16 12.06 10.81
CA THR A 93 -4.83 11.54 12.15
C THR A 93 -4.54 10.04 12.10
N MET A 94 -5.30 9.26 11.33
CA MET A 94 -5.03 7.83 11.09
C MET A 94 -3.69 7.63 10.37
N PHE A 95 -3.41 8.43 9.34
CA PHE A 95 -2.16 8.38 8.60
C PHE A 95 -0.95 8.67 9.50
N ASN A 96 -1.05 9.67 10.38
CA ASN A 96 -0.01 9.92 11.37
C ASN A 96 0.21 8.69 12.26
N TYR A 97 -0.86 8.21 12.88
CA TYR A 97 -0.81 7.15 13.89
C TYR A 97 -0.41 5.78 13.36
N LEU A 98 -0.93 5.37 12.17
CA LEU A 98 -0.71 4.01 11.63
C LEU A 98 0.35 3.95 10.51
N PHE A 99 0.81 5.09 10.01
CA PHE A 99 1.82 5.11 8.96
C PHE A 99 3.07 5.90 9.40
N MET A 100 2.95 7.21 9.68
CA MET A 100 4.13 8.05 9.95
C MET A 100 4.89 7.63 11.20
N GLU A 101 4.19 7.52 12.33
CA GLU A 101 4.83 7.14 13.60
C GLU A 101 5.48 5.77 13.55
N PRO A 102 4.85 4.69 13.03
CA PRO A 102 5.50 3.39 12.89
C PRO A 102 6.76 3.41 12.03
N TYR A 103 6.75 4.17 10.92
CA TYR A 103 7.95 4.31 10.09
C TYR A 103 9.06 5.07 10.80
N VAL A 104 8.74 6.16 11.50
CA VAL A 104 9.73 6.91 12.30
C VAL A 104 10.33 6.03 13.40
N GLU A 105 9.51 5.21 14.06
CA GLU A 105 9.98 4.29 15.11
C GLU A 105 10.81 3.11 14.56
N ALA A 106 10.49 2.64 13.37
CA ALA A 106 11.22 1.54 12.73
C ALA A 106 12.49 2.01 11.99
N THR A 107 12.57 3.30 11.65
CA THR A 107 13.69 3.90 10.92
C THR A 107 14.24 5.14 11.64
N SER A 108 13.81 6.33 11.24
CA SER A 108 14.07 7.61 11.92
C SER A 108 13.26 8.74 11.28
N SER A 109 13.15 9.87 11.99
CA SER A 109 12.59 11.10 11.41
C SER A 109 13.38 11.59 10.19
N GLN A 110 14.72 11.44 10.23
CA GLN A 110 15.59 11.83 9.11
C GLN A 110 15.33 10.96 7.88
N PHE A 111 15.17 9.65 8.06
CA PHE A 111 14.81 8.73 6.99
C PHE A 111 13.50 9.16 6.30
N MET A 112 12.46 9.43 7.08
CA MET A 112 11.17 9.85 6.53
C MET A 112 11.25 11.16 5.77
N LYS A 113 12.09 12.10 6.24
CA LYS A 113 12.33 13.37 5.55
C LYS A 113 13.03 13.22 4.20
N GLU A 114 13.96 12.26 4.10
CA GLU A 114 14.80 12.06 2.91
C GLU A 114 14.17 11.13 1.88
N HIS A 115 13.38 10.15 2.32
CA HIS A 115 12.97 9.01 1.51
C HIS A 115 11.46 8.77 1.41
N SER A 116 10.61 9.60 2.03
CA SER A 116 9.18 9.51 1.78
C SER A 116 8.74 10.23 0.51
N PHE A 117 7.56 9.87 0.01
CA PHE A 117 6.90 10.68 -1.01
C PHE A 117 6.65 12.12 -0.48
N ASN A 118 6.62 13.08 -1.38
CA ASN A 118 6.46 14.49 -0.98
C ASN A 118 5.01 14.99 -1.05
N THR A 119 4.13 14.28 -1.75
CA THR A 119 2.74 14.73 -1.93
C THR A 119 1.75 13.57 -1.79
N LEU A 120 0.76 13.76 -0.94
CA LEU A 120 -0.35 12.87 -0.72
C LEU A 120 -1.65 13.58 -1.07
N ILE A 121 -2.38 13.07 -2.06
CA ILE A 121 -3.60 13.69 -2.57
C ILE A 121 -4.79 12.84 -2.13
N LEU A 122 -5.74 13.46 -1.44
CA LEU A 122 -6.95 12.81 -0.95
C LEU A 122 -8.13 13.04 -1.90
N ILE A 123 -8.73 11.96 -2.38
CA ILE A 123 -9.87 11.96 -3.29
C ILE A 123 -11.04 11.25 -2.63
N GLY A 124 -12.21 11.88 -2.66
CA GLY A 124 -13.38 11.43 -1.89
C GLY A 124 -13.93 10.07 -2.30
N GLU A 125 -13.95 9.76 -3.58
CA GLU A 125 -14.51 8.51 -4.12
C GLU A 125 -13.50 7.77 -4.98
N ASN A 126 -13.81 6.52 -5.36
CA ASN A 126 -12.97 5.75 -6.28
C ASN A 126 -13.00 6.33 -7.70
N ALA A 127 -11.87 6.30 -8.37
CA ALA A 127 -11.83 6.38 -9.82
C ALA A 127 -12.04 4.97 -10.43
N TYR A 128 -12.62 4.93 -11.62
CA TYR A 128 -12.90 3.66 -12.30
C TYR A 128 -12.23 3.65 -13.67
N HIS A 129 -11.50 2.60 -13.96
CA HIS A 129 -11.07 2.30 -15.31
C HIS A 129 -12.24 1.92 -16.22
N ALA A 130 -12.02 1.90 -17.53
CA ALA A 130 -12.99 1.38 -18.51
C ALA A 130 -13.43 -0.06 -18.20
N THR A 131 -12.60 -0.84 -17.52
CA THR A 131 -12.87 -2.20 -17.02
C THR A 131 -13.80 -2.24 -15.81
N ARG A 132 -14.21 -1.10 -15.26
CA ARG A 132 -14.98 -0.97 -14.02
C ARG A 132 -14.30 -1.49 -12.74
N ILE A 133 -13.00 -1.80 -12.81
CA ILE A 133 -12.22 -2.11 -11.61
C ILE A 133 -11.94 -0.79 -10.89
N PRO A 134 -12.28 -0.67 -9.59
CA PRO A 134 -12.01 0.55 -8.83
C PRO A 134 -10.52 0.73 -8.64
N MET A 135 -10.02 1.92 -8.94
CA MET A 135 -8.68 2.35 -8.57
C MET A 135 -8.74 2.88 -7.13
N ARG A 136 -7.89 2.35 -6.24
CA ARG A 136 -7.83 2.74 -4.82
C ARG A 136 -6.69 3.67 -4.52
N GLY A 137 -5.62 3.63 -5.32
CA GLY A 137 -4.44 4.47 -5.22
C GLY A 137 -3.70 4.56 -6.55
N LEU A 138 -2.74 5.46 -6.60
CA LEU A 138 -1.83 5.63 -7.73
C LEU A 138 -0.56 6.34 -7.26
N ALA A 139 0.60 5.68 -7.36
CA ALA A 139 1.89 6.35 -7.21
C ALA A 139 2.34 6.93 -8.56
N THR A 140 2.87 8.13 -8.53
CA THR A 140 3.36 8.82 -9.73
C THR A 140 4.80 9.25 -9.52
N ASN A 141 5.70 8.73 -10.35
CA ASN A 141 7.13 9.11 -10.41
C ASN A 141 7.87 9.03 -9.06
N GLY A 142 7.50 8.09 -8.18
CA GLY A 142 8.15 7.90 -6.88
C GLY A 142 7.97 9.03 -5.85
N VAL A 143 7.16 10.05 -6.14
CA VAL A 143 7.07 11.24 -5.28
C VAL A 143 5.65 11.65 -4.88
N LYS A 144 4.62 11.11 -5.55
CA LYS A 144 3.24 11.52 -5.35
C LYS A 144 2.32 10.31 -5.23
N ILE A 145 1.47 10.29 -4.20
CA ILE A 145 0.47 9.24 -3.98
C ILE A 145 -0.93 9.88 -4.01
N HIS A 146 -1.84 9.29 -4.80
CA HIS A 146 -3.25 9.58 -4.77
C HIS A 146 -3.96 8.53 -3.93
N MET A 147 -4.69 8.95 -2.90
CA MET A 147 -5.52 8.08 -2.07
C MET A 147 -6.99 8.33 -2.38
N MET A 148 -7.68 7.30 -2.81
CA MET A 148 -9.08 7.37 -3.24
C MET A 148 -10.02 6.79 -2.19
N ASN A 149 -11.32 7.07 -2.33
CA ASN A 149 -12.39 6.57 -1.46
C ASN A 149 -12.33 7.06 -0.01
N ILE A 150 -11.75 8.25 0.22
CA ILE A 150 -11.55 8.79 1.56
C ILE A 150 -12.90 9.11 2.26
N ASN A 151 -13.94 9.49 1.49
CA ASN A 151 -15.26 9.77 2.06
C ASN A 151 -15.91 8.56 2.74
N ASN A 152 -15.47 7.35 2.43
CA ASN A 152 -15.96 6.11 3.00
C ASN A 152 -15.07 5.54 4.10
N ILE A 153 -14.02 6.26 4.54
CA ILE A 153 -13.09 5.77 5.57
C ILE A 153 -13.81 5.42 6.88
N ARG A 154 -13.42 4.30 7.46
CA ARG A 154 -13.89 3.79 8.76
C ARG A 154 -12.70 3.69 9.71
N PRO A 155 -12.34 4.79 10.40
CA PRO A 155 -11.05 4.94 11.06
C PRO A 155 -10.82 3.96 12.22
N ASN A 156 -11.88 3.47 12.86
CA ASN A 156 -11.80 2.53 13.98
C ASN A 156 -12.08 1.07 13.60
N ASN A 157 -12.15 0.76 12.30
CA ASN A 157 -12.24 -0.61 11.80
C ASN A 157 -10.93 -1.02 11.14
N ILE A 158 -10.09 -1.76 11.85
CA ILE A 158 -8.75 -2.19 11.41
C ILE A 158 -8.81 -2.93 10.09
N TYR A 159 -9.74 -3.87 9.93
CA TYR A 159 -9.83 -4.68 8.73
C TYR A 159 -10.19 -3.83 7.51
N TYR A 160 -11.15 -2.89 7.71
CA TYR A 160 -11.47 -1.93 6.65
C TYR A 160 -10.27 -1.05 6.29
N LEU A 161 -9.54 -0.54 7.30
CA LEU A 161 -8.36 0.29 7.09
C LEU A 161 -7.27 -0.48 6.34
N ASN A 162 -6.98 -1.72 6.77
CA ASN A 162 -5.99 -2.56 6.13
C ASN A 162 -6.36 -2.84 4.67
N ASP A 163 -7.62 -3.20 4.38
CA ASP A 163 -8.04 -3.58 3.03
C ASP A 163 -8.13 -2.37 2.06
N ASN A 164 -8.44 -1.17 2.58
CA ASN A 164 -8.78 -0.03 1.73
C ASN A 164 -7.80 1.15 1.78
N ALA A 165 -7.18 1.41 2.93
CA ALA A 165 -6.30 2.54 3.10
C ALA A 165 -4.83 2.12 3.29
N LEU A 166 -4.55 1.27 4.28
CA LEU A 166 -3.19 0.91 4.62
C LEU A 166 -2.53 0.01 3.57
N HIS A 167 -3.26 -1.00 3.05
CA HIS A 167 -2.76 -1.78 1.92
C HIS A 167 -2.32 -0.87 0.78
N THR A 168 -3.19 0.06 0.36
CA THR A 168 -2.87 1.01 -0.71
C THR A 168 -1.68 1.90 -0.35
N LEU A 169 -1.62 2.46 0.86
CA LEU A 169 -0.49 3.29 1.30
C LEU A 169 0.85 2.52 1.26
N TYR A 170 0.88 1.29 1.80
CA TYR A 170 2.12 0.49 1.80
C TYR A 170 2.51 0.04 0.40
N HIS A 171 1.53 -0.30 -0.44
CA HIS A 171 1.72 -0.68 -1.84
C HIS A 171 2.35 0.49 -2.63
N GLU A 172 1.72 1.66 -2.59
CA GLU A 172 2.18 2.83 -3.33
C GLU A 172 3.53 3.36 -2.79
N THR A 173 3.74 3.27 -1.47
CA THR A 173 5.04 3.63 -0.87
C THR A 173 6.14 2.68 -1.33
N ALA A 174 5.88 1.39 -1.43
CA ALA A 174 6.85 0.43 -1.95
C ALA A 174 7.19 0.71 -3.43
N HIS A 175 6.24 1.20 -4.23
CA HIS A 175 6.51 1.70 -5.58
C HIS A 175 7.50 2.87 -5.57
N THR A 176 7.38 3.82 -4.63
CA THR A 176 8.33 4.95 -4.57
C THR A 176 9.76 4.49 -4.33
N TRP A 177 9.96 3.42 -3.56
CA TRP A 177 11.28 2.89 -3.28
C TRP A 177 11.92 2.22 -4.51
N HIS A 178 11.21 1.27 -5.15
CA HIS A 178 11.81 0.57 -6.29
C HIS A 178 11.93 1.45 -7.55
N GLN A 179 11.11 2.51 -7.68
CA GLN A 179 11.27 3.51 -8.73
C GLN A 179 12.49 4.41 -8.52
N SER A 180 12.99 4.51 -7.28
CA SER A 180 14.21 5.25 -6.93
C SER A 180 15.47 4.37 -6.99
N ILE A 181 15.38 3.14 -6.48
CA ILE A 181 16.45 2.14 -6.52
C ILE A 181 15.85 0.80 -6.92
N ASP A 182 16.17 0.28 -8.09
CA ASP A 182 15.65 -0.99 -8.57
C ASP A 182 15.95 -2.15 -7.61
N TYR A 183 14.98 -3.05 -7.41
CA TYR A 183 15.22 -4.32 -6.74
C TYR A 183 16.01 -5.29 -7.63
N PRO A 184 16.71 -6.30 -7.04
CA PRO A 184 17.53 -7.24 -7.81
C PRO A 184 16.75 -7.94 -8.91
N SER A 185 17.33 -8.04 -10.11
CA SER A 185 16.71 -8.66 -11.30
C SER A 185 16.34 -10.14 -11.08
N ASP A 186 16.98 -10.80 -10.11
CA ASP A 186 16.73 -12.18 -9.73
C ASP A 186 15.29 -12.37 -9.20
N TYR A 187 14.73 -11.34 -8.57
CA TYR A 187 13.35 -11.34 -8.11
C TYR A 187 12.36 -11.70 -9.24
N LYS A 188 12.52 -11.06 -10.40
CA LYS A 188 11.65 -11.29 -11.58
C LYS A 188 11.71 -12.74 -12.08
N ARG A 189 12.84 -13.41 -11.87
CA ARG A 189 13.05 -14.80 -12.33
C ARG A 189 12.40 -15.86 -11.44
N ILE A 190 12.09 -15.53 -10.18
CA ILE A 190 11.51 -16.50 -9.22
C ILE A 190 10.17 -17.04 -9.73
N SER A 191 9.27 -16.18 -10.20
CA SER A 191 8.00 -16.61 -10.83
C SER A 191 8.06 -16.66 -12.37
N GLY A 192 9.13 -16.15 -12.98
CA GLY A 192 9.48 -16.34 -14.38
C GLY A 192 8.35 -16.04 -15.37
N THR A 193 7.90 -17.07 -16.09
CA THR A 193 6.89 -16.97 -17.16
C THR A 193 5.44 -16.95 -16.64
N ASP A 194 5.22 -16.98 -15.33
CA ASP A 194 3.88 -17.07 -14.75
C ASP A 194 3.17 -15.72 -14.63
N TYR A 195 3.84 -14.61 -14.95
CA TYR A 195 3.20 -13.30 -15.03
C TYR A 195 2.11 -13.26 -16.10
N LYS A 196 0.96 -12.66 -15.80
CA LYS A 196 -0.27 -12.69 -16.60
C LYS A 196 -0.60 -11.36 -17.30
N SER A 197 0.18 -10.31 -17.07
CA SER A 197 -0.07 -8.98 -17.64
C SER A 197 -1.54 -8.56 -17.43
N ASN A 198 -2.21 -8.05 -18.43
CA ASN A 198 -3.59 -7.56 -18.33
C ASN A 198 -4.65 -8.66 -18.05
N SER A 199 -4.29 -9.94 -18.14
CA SER A 199 -5.23 -11.04 -17.87
C SER A 199 -5.24 -11.54 -16.42
N TRP A 200 -4.48 -10.91 -15.52
CA TRP A 200 -4.31 -11.34 -14.13
C TRP A 200 -5.64 -11.59 -13.38
N SER A 201 -6.67 -10.79 -13.67
CA SER A 201 -7.97 -10.85 -12.98
C SER A 201 -8.80 -12.09 -13.28
N ASN A 202 -8.51 -12.80 -14.39
CA ASN A 202 -9.24 -13.97 -14.84
C ASN A 202 -8.34 -15.15 -15.24
N ALA A 203 -7.04 -15.07 -14.97
CA ALA A 203 -6.06 -16.07 -15.36
C ALA A 203 -5.96 -17.26 -14.40
N TRP A 204 -6.50 -17.14 -13.18
CA TRP A 204 -6.30 -18.09 -12.11
C TRP A 204 -7.59 -18.77 -11.69
N SER A 205 -7.52 -20.06 -11.39
CA SER A 205 -8.60 -20.81 -10.74
C SER A 205 -8.43 -20.70 -9.23
N GLY A 206 -9.40 -20.07 -8.54
CA GLY A 206 -9.33 -19.91 -7.09
C GLY A 206 -8.03 -19.25 -6.64
N THR A 207 -7.25 -19.96 -5.81
CA THR A 207 -5.98 -19.48 -5.25
C THR A 207 -4.73 -20.02 -5.97
N ASP A 208 -4.85 -20.50 -7.21
CA ASP A 208 -3.71 -21.08 -7.94
C ASP A 208 -2.55 -20.10 -8.17
N TYR A 209 -2.80 -18.79 -8.08
CA TYR A 209 -1.74 -17.78 -8.06
C TYR A 209 -0.73 -18.01 -6.92
N LEU A 210 -1.17 -18.53 -5.76
CA LEU A 210 -0.27 -18.88 -4.65
C LEU A 210 0.69 -20.00 -5.06
N LYS A 211 0.20 -21.04 -5.75
CA LYS A 211 1.03 -22.14 -6.26
C LYS A 211 2.05 -21.70 -7.32
N ALA A 212 1.75 -20.59 -8.03
CA ALA A 212 2.68 -19.97 -8.96
C ALA A 212 3.69 -19.04 -8.27
N GLY A 213 3.54 -18.79 -6.97
CA GLY A 213 4.43 -17.96 -6.17
C GLY A 213 4.05 -16.49 -6.16
N PHE A 214 2.75 -16.15 -6.28
CA PHE A 214 2.23 -14.81 -6.12
C PHE A 214 1.34 -14.74 -4.87
N ILE A 215 1.52 -13.71 -4.04
CA ILE A 215 0.71 -13.54 -2.82
C ILE A 215 -0.72 -13.08 -3.12
N SER A 216 -0.94 -12.50 -4.30
CA SER A 216 -2.25 -12.12 -4.82
C SER A 216 -2.33 -12.35 -6.32
N ALA A 217 -3.55 -12.47 -6.86
CA ALA A 217 -3.74 -12.55 -8.31
C ALA A 217 -3.19 -11.29 -9.00
N TYR A 218 -3.36 -10.10 -8.38
CA TYR A 218 -2.87 -8.84 -8.92
C TYR A 218 -1.34 -8.79 -9.01
N GLY A 219 -0.60 -9.33 -8.05
CA GLY A 219 0.86 -9.46 -8.11
C GLY A 219 1.33 -10.21 -9.36
N SER A 220 0.49 -11.06 -9.97
CA SER A 220 0.85 -11.73 -11.22
C SER A 220 0.76 -10.84 -12.46
N SER A 221 0.34 -9.58 -12.35
CA SER A 221 0.26 -8.68 -13.50
C SER A 221 1.64 -8.37 -14.08
N ASN A 222 2.58 -8.03 -13.24
CA ASN A 222 3.99 -7.81 -13.59
C ASN A 222 4.87 -7.89 -12.33
N SER A 223 6.19 -7.83 -12.51
CA SER A 223 7.14 -7.99 -11.41
C SER A 223 7.14 -6.84 -10.40
N ASP A 224 6.76 -5.65 -10.81
CA ASP A 224 6.75 -4.48 -9.93
C ASP A 224 5.54 -4.55 -8.99
N GLU A 225 4.37 -4.92 -9.54
CA GLU A 225 3.17 -5.19 -8.73
C GLU A 225 3.38 -6.39 -7.78
N ASP A 226 4.06 -7.42 -8.24
CA ASP A 226 4.41 -8.58 -7.39
C ASP A 226 5.28 -8.16 -6.20
N PHE A 227 6.28 -7.32 -6.45
CA PHE A 227 7.20 -6.84 -5.41
C PHE A 227 6.45 -6.02 -4.34
N VAL A 228 5.62 -5.08 -4.74
CA VAL A 228 4.90 -4.21 -3.80
C VAL A 228 3.72 -4.91 -3.11
N GLU A 229 3.04 -5.84 -3.79
CA GLU A 229 2.02 -6.70 -3.21
C GLU A 229 2.59 -7.59 -2.10
N MET A 230 3.77 -8.17 -2.31
CA MET A 230 4.44 -8.97 -1.27
C MET A 230 4.71 -8.14 -0.01
N ILE A 231 5.18 -6.90 -0.14
CA ILE A 231 5.46 -6.00 1.00
C ILE A 231 4.17 -5.62 1.71
N SER A 232 3.20 -5.08 0.97
CA SER A 232 1.96 -4.55 1.54
C SER A 232 1.12 -5.64 2.20
N ARG A 233 1.03 -6.82 1.59
CA ARG A 233 0.29 -7.95 2.15
C ARG A 233 0.97 -8.56 3.37
N TYR A 234 2.29 -8.65 3.38
CA TYR A 234 3.02 -9.07 4.56
C TYR A 234 2.75 -8.15 5.76
N ILE A 235 2.64 -6.84 5.54
CA ILE A 235 2.33 -5.89 6.61
C ILE A 235 0.90 -6.08 7.14
N ILE A 236 -0.09 -6.27 6.27
CA ILE A 236 -1.50 -6.29 6.69
C ILE A 236 -2.02 -7.67 7.13
N TYR A 237 -1.45 -8.77 6.66
CA TYR A 237 -1.88 -10.12 7.06
C TYR A 237 -1.44 -10.41 8.49
N PHE A 238 -2.23 -11.23 9.19
CA PHE A 238 -1.77 -11.83 10.45
C PHE A 238 -0.60 -12.77 10.19
N ASN A 239 0.25 -12.92 11.19
CA ASN A 239 1.40 -13.82 11.15
C ASN A 239 1.38 -14.67 12.42
N ALA A 240 1.14 -15.97 12.28
CA ALA A 240 1.00 -16.85 13.44
C ALA A 240 2.31 -16.96 14.22
N THR A 241 3.45 -16.95 13.54
CA THR A 241 4.77 -17.02 14.19
C THR A 241 5.05 -15.83 15.11
N GLU A 242 4.50 -14.64 14.78
CA GLU A 242 4.74 -13.41 15.55
C GLU A 242 3.58 -13.03 16.45
N ASP A 243 2.34 -13.26 16.00
CA ASP A 243 1.11 -12.73 16.60
C ASP A 243 0.39 -13.77 17.48
N CYS A 244 0.73 -15.08 17.37
CA CYS A 244 0.15 -16.17 18.14
C CYS A 244 1.15 -16.78 19.12
N ASP A 245 0.75 -16.92 20.36
CA ASP A 245 1.51 -17.71 21.35
C ASP A 245 1.02 -19.17 21.31
N CYS A 246 1.18 -19.82 20.14
CA CYS A 246 0.65 -21.16 19.88
C CYS A 246 1.66 -22.11 19.23
N ALA A 247 2.92 -21.69 19.07
CA ALA A 247 3.95 -22.56 18.51
C ALA A 247 4.18 -23.81 19.39
N THR A 248 4.27 -25.00 18.77
CA THR A 248 4.51 -26.26 19.47
C THR A 248 5.40 -27.19 18.66
N THR A 249 6.10 -28.08 19.37
CA THR A 249 6.80 -29.24 18.80
C THR A 249 6.12 -30.55 19.17
N ASP A 250 5.02 -30.51 19.93
CA ASP A 250 4.25 -31.67 20.32
C ASP A 250 3.27 -32.05 19.21
N THR A 251 3.59 -33.14 18.49
CA THR A 251 2.78 -33.66 17.37
C THR A 251 1.39 -34.15 17.76
N SER A 252 1.10 -34.30 19.06
CA SER A 252 -0.24 -34.61 19.54
C SER A 252 -1.14 -33.37 19.62
N LEU A 253 -0.55 -32.20 19.68
CA LEU A 253 -1.21 -30.89 19.69
C LEU A 253 -1.23 -30.23 18.31
N ASP A 254 -0.28 -30.59 17.44
CA ASP A 254 -0.13 -30.16 16.06
C ASP A 254 -0.46 -31.37 15.15
N THR A 255 -1.73 -31.53 14.78
CA THR A 255 -2.18 -32.69 14.03
C THR A 255 -2.05 -32.52 12.52
N ASP A 256 -1.91 -31.29 12.02
CA ASP A 256 -1.73 -30.99 10.60
C ASP A 256 -0.28 -30.70 10.21
N GLY A 257 0.63 -30.59 11.18
CA GLY A 257 2.07 -30.46 10.96
C GLY A 257 2.50 -29.05 10.56
N ASP A 258 1.74 -28.04 10.94
CA ASP A 258 2.05 -26.65 10.62
C ASP A 258 2.96 -25.94 11.65
N GLY A 259 3.24 -26.61 12.80
CA GLY A 259 4.10 -26.13 13.88
C GLY A 259 3.34 -25.36 14.96
N PHE A 260 2.02 -25.38 14.95
CA PHE A 260 1.17 -24.70 15.92
C PHE A 260 0.24 -25.69 16.64
N ASP A 261 -0.08 -25.43 17.89
CA ASP A 261 -1.13 -26.12 18.63
C ASP A 261 -2.49 -25.79 18.03
N ASP A 262 -3.17 -26.77 17.47
CA ASP A 262 -4.46 -26.64 16.75
C ASP A 262 -5.51 -25.92 17.58
N SER A 263 -5.57 -26.18 18.88
CA SER A 263 -6.56 -25.58 19.80
C SER A 263 -6.25 -24.10 20.06
N LEU A 264 -5.00 -23.78 20.39
CA LEU A 264 -4.54 -22.41 20.63
C LEU A 264 -4.63 -21.57 19.34
N TYR A 265 -4.20 -22.14 18.21
CA TYR A 265 -4.31 -21.49 16.90
C TYR A 265 -5.77 -21.18 16.52
N THR A 266 -6.66 -22.15 16.71
CA THR A 266 -8.09 -21.94 16.46
C THR A 266 -8.67 -20.86 17.38
N ALA A 267 -8.31 -20.86 18.68
CA ALA A 267 -8.74 -19.84 19.62
C ALA A 267 -8.23 -18.46 19.24
N TRP A 268 -6.95 -18.35 18.82
CA TRP A 268 -6.36 -17.13 18.33
C TRP A 268 -7.07 -16.60 17.07
N LYS A 269 -7.37 -17.43 16.08
CA LYS A 269 -8.15 -17.01 14.90
C LYS A 269 -9.56 -16.53 15.24
N ARG A 270 -10.24 -17.17 16.18
CA ARG A 270 -11.54 -16.70 16.66
C ARG A 270 -11.46 -15.31 17.28
N SER A 271 -10.35 -14.99 17.94
CA SER A 271 -10.15 -13.69 18.58
C SER A 271 -10.10 -12.52 17.60
N PHE A 272 -9.90 -12.74 16.30
CA PHE A 272 -9.89 -11.70 15.27
C PHE A 272 -11.20 -10.91 15.25
N THR A 273 -12.35 -11.55 15.56
CA THR A 273 -13.63 -10.86 15.69
C THR A 273 -13.61 -9.76 16.74
N ASN A 274 -12.73 -9.82 17.74
CA ASN A 274 -12.61 -8.79 18.76
C ASN A 274 -12.19 -7.44 18.17
N TYR A 275 -11.36 -7.42 17.14
CA TYR A 275 -11.01 -6.19 16.44
C TYR A 275 -12.13 -5.66 15.52
N ASN A 276 -13.24 -6.40 15.36
CA ASN A 276 -14.39 -6.01 14.58
C ASN A 276 -15.69 -6.00 15.43
N ASN A 277 -15.58 -5.67 16.70
CA ASN A 277 -16.70 -5.62 17.65
C ASN A 277 -17.54 -6.92 17.71
N GLY A 278 -16.87 -8.08 17.57
CA GLY A 278 -17.51 -9.39 17.57
C GLY A 278 -18.12 -9.81 16.23
N ALA A 279 -18.14 -8.91 15.22
CA ALA A 279 -18.63 -9.25 13.89
C ALA A 279 -17.64 -10.12 13.10
N SER A 280 -18.16 -10.94 12.18
CA SER A 280 -17.35 -11.77 11.29
C SER A 280 -16.32 -10.94 10.51
N VAL A 281 -15.12 -11.49 10.34
CA VAL A 281 -14.01 -10.87 9.62
C VAL A 281 -13.66 -11.59 8.30
N ASN A 282 -14.43 -12.64 7.94
CA ASN A 282 -14.10 -13.49 6.78
C ASN A 282 -14.18 -12.77 5.42
N SER A 283 -14.84 -11.61 5.37
CA SER A 283 -14.92 -10.79 4.15
C SER A 283 -13.69 -9.91 3.93
N TYR A 284 -12.81 -9.80 4.93
CA TYR A 284 -11.62 -8.96 4.85
C TYR A 284 -10.39 -9.78 4.46
N GLU A 285 -9.66 -9.28 3.48
CA GLU A 285 -8.41 -9.90 3.06
C GLU A 285 -7.33 -9.81 4.15
N SER A 286 -7.29 -8.71 4.88
CA SER A 286 -6.41 -8.48 6.02
C SER A 286 -6.66 -9.39 7.23
N ALA A 287 -7.75 -10.17 7.24
CA ALA A 287 -7.97 -11.23 8.21
C ALA A 287 -7.26 -12.55 7.85
N ARG A 288 -6.58 -12.60 6.70
CA ARG A 288 -5.77 -13.78 6.32
C ARG A 288 -4.54 -13.92 7.22
N VAL A 289 -4.07 -15.15 7.34
CA VAL A 289 -2.84 -15.50 8.06
C VAL A 289 -1.76 -15.83 7.03
N TRP A 290 -0.57 -15.30 7.21
CA TRP A 290 0.56 -15.45 6.29
C TRP A 290 0.94 -16.92 6.10
N GLU A 291 1.03 -17.67 7.20
CA GLU A 291 1.39 -19.09 7.18
C GLU A 291 0.34 -19.93 6.43
N GLU A 292 -0.95 -19.60 6.55
CA GLU A 292 -2.00 -20.27 5.75
C GLU A 292 -1.84 -20.00 4.25
N GLN A 293 -1.43 -18.79 3.87
CA GLN A 293 -1.16 -18.51 2.45
C GLN A 293 0.04 -19.33 1.96
N LEU A 294 1.07 -19.48 2.81
CA LEU A 294 2.21 -20.35 2.51
C LEU A 294 1.82 -21.83 2.44
N ALA A 295 0.91 -22.29 3.30
CA ALA A 295 0.38 -23.66 3.27
C ALA A 295 -0.40 -23.93 1.98
N LEU A 296 -1.29 -23.01 1.56
CA LEU A 296 -2.01 -23.09 0.28
C LEU A 296 -1.06 -23.07 -0.93
N ALA A 297 0.07 -22.40 -0.79
CA ALA A 297 1.12 -22.32 -1.81
C ALA A 297 2.02 -23.58 -1.86
N ASN A 298 1.92 -24.52 -0.91
CA ASN A 298 2.87 -25.60 -0.73
C ASN A 298 2.71 -26.76 -1.76
N THR A 299 2.39 -26.39 -2.99
CA THR A 299 2.36 -27.28 -4.14
C THR A 299 2.95 -26.58 -5.36
N LYS A 300 3.36 -27.35 -6.36
CA LYS A 300 3.83 -26.81 -7.63
C LYS A 300 2.64 -26.51 -8.53
N ILE A 301 2.65 -25.39 -9.24
CA ILE A 301 1.61 -25.08 -10.23
C ILE A 301 1.67 -26.05 -11.43
N ARG A 302 2.86 -26.54 -11.77
CA ARG A 302 3.13 -27.55 -12.79
C ARG A 302 4.14 -28.57 -12.26
N SER A 303 4.00 -29.84 -12.63
CA SER A 303 4.91 -30.91 -12.20
C SER A 303 6.38 -30.69 -12.63
N THR A 304 6.58 -29.95 -13.72
CA THR A 304 7.91 -29.60 -14.25
C THR A 304 8.64 -28.52 -13.48
N GLU A 305 7.98 -27.83 -12.55
CA GLU A 305 8.60 -26.80 -11.74
C GLU A 305 9.63 -27.37 -10.76
N THR A 306 10.67 -26.59 -10.48
CA THR A 306 11.65 -26.94 -9.44
C THR A 306 11.07 -26.67 -8.06
N TYR A 307 10.42 -25.50 -7.88
CA TYR A 307 9.97 -24.99 -6.61
C TYR A 307 8.44 -25.01 -6.49
N THR A 308 7.94 -25.21 -5.27
CA THR A 308 6.55 -24.94 -4.89
C THR A 308 6.29 -23.43 -4.85
N GLY A 309 5.02 -23.03 -4.86
CA GLY A 309 4.66 -21.62 -4.63
C GLY A 309 5.17 -21.11 -3.30
N LYS A 310 5.12 -21.93 -2.22
CA LYS A 310 5.67 -21.59 -0.89
C LYS A 310 7.15 -21.23 -0.96
N GLU A 311 7.96 -22.07 -1.61
CA GLU A 311 9.39 -21.82 -1.76
C GLU A 311 9.66 -20.56 -2.58
N LYS A 312 8.88 -20.30 -3.64
CA LYS A 312 8.96 -19.06 -4.43
C LYS A 312 8.63 -17.81 -3.58
N LEU A 313 7.54 -17.86 -2.80
CA LEU A 313 7.15 -16.76 -1.90
C LEU A 313 8.23 -16.49 -0.83
N GLN A 314 8.82 -17.55 -0.26
CA GLN A 314 9.91 -17.43 0.72
C GLN A 314 11.17 -16.82 0.09
N GLN A 315 11.55 -17.23 -1.12
CA GLN A 315 12.67 -16.63 -1.85
C GLN A 315 12.42 -15.14 -2.13
N LYS A 316 11.21 -14.78 -2.57
CA LYS A 316 10.82 -13.37 -2.78
C LYS A 316 10.94 -12.54 -1.50
N MET A 317 10.42 -13.06 -0.37
CA MET A 317 10.52 -12.37 0.92
C MET A 317 11.97 -12.20 1.37
N ALA A 318 12.85 -13.16 1.11
CA ALA A 318 14.26 -13.03 1.41
C ALA A 318 14.92 -11.90 0.61
N VAL A 319 14.63 -11.82 -0.71
CA VAL A 319 15.11 -10.72 -1.58
C VAL A 319 14.56 -9.37 -1.09
N ILE A 320 13.27 -9.29 -0.76
CA ILE A 320 12.64 -8.06 -0.26
C ILE A 320 13.29 -7.59 1.05
N ARG A 321 13.45 -8.46 2.04
CA ARG A 321 14.09 -8.11 3.31
C ARG A 321 15.52 -7.60 3.10
N GLN A 322 16.30 -8.30 2.28
CA GLN A 322 17.65 -7.86 1.95
C GLN A 322 17.66 -6.50 1.24
N TYR A 323 16.79 -6.31 0.25
CA TYR A 323 16.66 -5.05 -0.47
C TYR A 323 16.29 -3.88 0.46
N LEU A 324 15.28 -4.05 1.32
CA LEU A 324 14.83 -3.03 2.25
C LEU A 324 15.91 -2.69 3.28
N THR A 325 16.60 -3.70 3.84
CA THR A 325 17.66 -3.48 4.81
C THR A 325 18.87 -2.80 4.16
N THR A 326 19.29 -3.27 2.98
CA THR A 326 20.54 -2.80 2.34
C THR A 326 20.40 -1.39 1.78
N ASN A 327 19.29 -1.10 1.09
CA ASN A 327 19.14 0.17 0.37
C ASN A 327 18.43 1.24 1.19
N TRP A 328 17.56 0.84 2.14
CA TRP A 328 16.67 1.74 2.85
C TRP A 328 16.82 1.68 4.37
N ASN A 329 17.68 0.80 4.89
CA ASN A 329 17.81 0.55 6.34
C ASN A 329 16.45 0.30 7.03
N ILE A 330 15.52 -0.37 6.32
CA ILE A 330 14.21 -0.75 6.84
C ILE A 330 14.25 -2.22 7.26
N ASP A 331 13.96 -2.47 8.54
CA ASP A 331 13.56 -3.77 9.05
C ASP A 331 12.04 -3.91 8.88
N LEU A 332 11.63 -4.74 7.90
CA LEU A 332 10.22 -4.93 7.57
C LEU A 332 9.43 -5.58 8.70
N ASP A 333 10.05 -6.49 9.45
CA ASP A 333 9.41 -7.20 10.56
C ASP A 333 9.21 -6.23 11.74
N LEU A 334 10.20 -5.39 12.02
CA LEU A 334 10.08 -4.33 13.02
C LEU A 334 8.99 -3.32 12.66
N LEU A 335 8.95 -2.86 11.40
CA LEU A 335 7.93 -1.94 10.91
C LEU A 335 6.53 -2.55 11.10
N ARG A 336 6.32 -3.79 10.66
CA ARG A 336 5.08 -4.52 10.85
C ARG A 336 4.68 -4.60 12.33
N LYS A 337 5.62 -4.94 13.21
CA LYS A 337 5.41 -5.00 14.67
C LYS A 337 4.95 -3.65 15.22
N LYS A 338 5.59 -2.55 14.83
CA LYS A 338 5.22 -1.18 15.26
C LYS A 338 3.80 -0.80 14.85
N ILE A 339 3.36 -1.22 13.67
CA ILE A 339 1.99 -1.02 13.17
C ILE A 339 1.01 -1.87 14.02
N ARG A 340 1.30 -3.16 14.21
CA ARG A 340 0.44 -4.10 14.95
C ARG A 340 0.22 -3.71 16.40
N GLN A 341 1.22 -3.16 17.07
CA GLN A 341 1.11 -2.68 18.45
C GLN A 341 0.04 -1.59 18.64
N ARG A 342 -0.39 -0.92 17.58
CA ARG A 342 -1.40 0.14 17.57
C ARG A 342 -2.83 -0.37 17.36
N TYR A 343 -2.99 -1.58 16.84
CA TYR A 343 -4.30 -2.15 16.51
C TYR A 343 -5.28 -2.22 17.68
N PRO A 344 -4.88 -2.61 18.91
CA PRO A 344 -5.78 -2.58 20.06
C PRO A 344 -6.41 -1.21 20.29
N TYR A 345 -5.64 -0.13 20.15
CA TYR A 345 -6.10 1.24 20.37
C TYR A 345 -6.99 1.74 19.23
N VAL A 346 -6.80 1.25 18.01
CA VAL A 346 -7.72 1.52 16.90
C VAL A 346 -9.06 0.83 17.14
N ALA A 347 -9.04 -0.44 17.54
CA ALA A 347 -10.23 -1.25 17.79
C ALA A 347 -10.94 -0.95 19.13
N GLY A 348 -10.25 -0.32 20.08
CA GLY A 348 -10.73 -0.12 21.45
C GLY A 348 -10.68 -1.37 22.31
N ARG A 349 -9.98 -2.43 21.85
CA ARG A 349 -9.81 -3.71 22.56
C ARG A 349 -8.64 -4.53 22.03
N THR A 350 -8.10 -5.40 22.88
CA THR A 350 -7.08 -6.39 22.50
C THR A 350 -7.70 -7.56 21.73
N LEU A 351 -6.87 -8.42 21.13
CA LEU A 351 -7.32 -9.70 20.57
C LEU A 351 -7.98 -10.61 21.61
N SER A 352 -7.54 -10.57 22.86
CA SER A 352 -8.19 -11.31 23.95
C SER A 352 -9.54 -10.71 24.40
N GLY A 353 -9.99 -9.61 23.77
CA GLY A 353 -11.26 -8.95 24.06
C GLY A 353 -11.22 -7.95 25.22
N GLN A 354 -10.05 -7.72 25.84
CA GLN A 354 -9.89 -6.73 26.91
C GLN A 354 -10.06 -5.31 26.35
N ALA A 355 -10.90 -4.49 26.98
CA ALA A 355 -11.08 -3.09 26.58
C ALA A 355 -9.81 -2.26 26.82
N VAL A 356 -9.47 -1.41 25.87
CA VAL A 356 -8.40 -0.41 25.95
C VAL A 356 -8.94 0.94 25.45
N PRO A 357 -8.30 2.08 25.82
CA PRO A 357 -8.70 3.38 25.29
C PRO A 357 -8.68 3.37 23.76
N GLN A 358 -9.81 3.73 23.14
CA GLN A 358 -9.87 3.81 21.69
C GLN A 358 -9.36 5.17 21.21
N LYS A 359 -8.53 5.17 20.17
CA LYS A 359 -8.05 6.40 19.51
C LYS A 359 -9.20 7.12 18.82
N ASP A 360 -9.37 8.40 19.13
CA ASP A 360 -10.29 9.28 18.42
C ASP A 360 -9.57 9.93 17.22
N PHE A 361 -9.92 9.47 16.03
CA PHE A 361 -9.37 10.01 14.78
C PHE A 361 -10.08 11.29 14.29
N SER A 362 -11.09 11.78 15.00
CA SER A 362 -11.72 13.07 14.70
C SER A 362 -11.10 14.24 15.47
N ASP A 363 -10.22 13.95 16.43
CA ASP A 363 -9.57 14.92 17.29
C ASP A 363 -8.15 15.23 16.80
N LEU A 364 -7.93 16.46 16.33
CA LEU A 364 -6.62 16.94 15.88
C LEU A 364 -5.66 17.30 17.04
N THR A 365 -6.14 17.31 18.28
CA THR A 365 -5.33 17.66 19.47
C THR A 365 -4.78 16.42 20.18
N ASN A 366 -5.33 15.25 19.91
CA ASN A 366 -5.04 14.00 20.60
C ASN A 366 -3.97 13.19 19.83
N ASN A 367 -2.72 13.51 20.05
CA ASN A 367 -1.54 12.81 19.48
C ASN A 367 -1.09 11.66 20.35
#